data_0f5d27fcc20bf8a9dbd66b5fdd93e087
#
_entry.id   0f5d27fcc20bf8a9dbd66b5fdd93e087
#
_cell.length_a   1.000
_cell.length_b   1.000
_cell.length_c   1.000
_cell.angle_alpha   90.00
_cell.angle_beta   90.00
_cell.angle_gamma   90.00
#
_symmetry.space_group_name_H-M   'P 1'
#
loop_
_entity.id
_entity.type
_entity.pdbx_description
1 polymer ?
#
loop_
_entity_poly.entity_id
_entity_poly.type
_entity_poly.pdbx_seq_one_letter_code
_entity_poly.pdbx_strand_id
1 'polypeptide(L)'
;MNWEAIVTTLKLATATATILAVIGLPISYWVAFSKWRWKFLVEAFVALPLVLPPTVLGFYVLVAMGPRSPFGKWYESLTGHGLPFTLEGLVIASTLYSLPFAVQPVAAAFRSIDRRMVEASWTLGVSSWGTFFRVIVPQAKAGLVAGFVLSFAHTVGEFGVVLMVGGNIPGVTRTISIHVYDEVQSMDYASAGMTSLVLLVFSFLILTFVYSLTPRRDRVI
;
A
#
# COMPACT_ATOMS: atom_id res chain seq x y z
N MET A 1 16.56 -19.93 -4.90
CA MET A 1 15.85 -18.61 -4.97
C MET A 1 15.08 -18.55 -6.30
N ASN A 2 13.77 -18.38 -6.27
CA ASN A 2 12.90 -18.40 -7.46
C ASN A 2 12.83 -17.03 -8.11
N TRP A 3 13.45 -16.85 -9.29
CA TRP A 3 13.50 -15.58 -9.99
C TRP A 3 12.12 -15.09 -10.47
N GLU A 4 11.25 -16.00 -10.90
CA GLU A 4 9.89 -15.66 -11.33
C GLU A 4 9.07 -15.07 -10.18
N ALA A 5 9.16 -15.68 -8.98
CA ALA A 5 8.48 -15.17 -7.80
C ALA A 5 8.97 -13.78 -7.38
N ILE A 6 10.29 -13.51 -7.50
CA ILE A 6 10.87 -12.18 -7.26
C ILE A 6 10.30 -11.16 -8.25
N VAL A 7 10.32 -11.45 -9.53
CA VAL A 7 9.82 -10.55 -10.58
C VAL A 7 8.33 -10.27 -10.41
N THR A 8 7.52 -11.31 -10.12
CA THR A 8 6.09 -11.15 -9.84
C THR A 8 5.86 -10.25 -8.62
N THR A 9 6.60 -10.46 -7.53
CA THR A 9 6.51 -9.64 -6.31
C THR A 9 6.88 -8.18 -6.59
N LEU A 10 7.96 -7.93 -7.33
CA LEU A 10 8.39 -6.57 -7.67
C LEU A 10 7.39 -5.86 -8.59
N LYS A 11 6.83 -6.55 -9.58
CA LYS A 11 5.76 -6.01 -10.43
C LYS A 11 4.53 -5.65 -9.60
N LEU A 12 4.09 -6.56 -8.74
CA LEU A 12 2.95 -6.35 -7.84
C LEU A 12 3.18 -5.15 -6.92
N ALA A 13 4.31 -5.13 -6.20
CA ALA A 13 4.63 -4.08 -5.25
C ALA A 13 4.78 -2.71 -5.91
N THR A 14 5.43 -2.65 -7.08
CA THR A 14 5.59 -1.39 -7.83
C THR A 14 4.25 -0.87 -8.33
N ALA A 15 3.42 -1.73 -8.93
CA ALA A 15 2.10 -1.34 -9.41
C ALA A 15 1.23 -0.85 -8.25
N THR A 16 1.15 -1.62 -7.17
CA THR A 16 0.38 -1.27 -5.95
C THR A 16 0.84 0.06 -5.35
N ALA A 17 2.15 0.23 -5.11
CA ALA A 17 2.68 1.46 -4.52
C ALA A 17 2.45 2.68 -5.42
N THR A 18 2.55 2.53 -6.75
CA THR A 18 2.28 3.60 -7.71
C THR A 18 0.81 4.00 -7.70
N ILE A 19 -0.11 3.03 -7.73
CA ILE A 19 -1.55 3.28 -7.63
C ILE A 19 -1.85 3.99 -6.30
N LEU A 20 -1.30 3.49 -5.20
CA LEU A 20 -1.49 4.08 -3.87
C LEU A 20 -0.89 5.49 -3.76
N ALA A 21 0.20 5.80 -4.44
CA ALA A 21 0.72 7.16 -4.50
C ALA A 21 -0.26 8.11 -5.19
N VAL A 22 -0.97 7.65 -6.22
CA VAL A 22 -1.95 8.45 -6.97
C VAL A 22 -3.26 8.60 -6.19
N ILE A 23 -3.86 7.49 -5.72
CA ILE A 23 -5.17 7.52 -5.04
C ILE A 23 -5.06 7.86 -3.55
N GLY A 24 -3.98 7.47 -2.91
CA GLY A 24 -3.74 7.71 -1.48
C GLY A 24 -3.48 9.18 -1.17
N LEU A 25 -2.85 9.92 -2.10
CA LEU A 25 -2.57 11.34 -1.91
C LEU A 25 -3.85 12.18 -1.72
N PRO A 26 -4.88 12.13 -2.60
CA PRO A 26 -6.13 12.84 -2.40
C PRO A 26 -6.90 12.35 -1.18
N ILE A 27 -6.90 11.04 -0.88
CA ILE A 27 -7.52 10.49 0.33
C ILE A 27 -6.84 11.06 1.58
N SER A 28 -5.50 11.06 1.63
CA SER A 28 -4.72 11.59 2.74
C SER A 28 -4.95 13.08 2.94
N TYR A 29 -5.01 13.85 1.85
CA TYR A 29 -5.31 15.28 1.88
C TYR A 29 -6.70 15.53 2.46
N TRP A 30 -7.71 14.82 1.96
CA TRP A 30 -9.06 14.94 2.45
C TRP A 30 -9.18 14.55 3.93
N VAL A 31 -8.58 13.43 4.34
CA VAL A 31 -8.55 12.97 5.74
C VAL A 31 -7.83 13.98 6.65
N ALA A 32 -6.77 14.66 6.18
CA ALA A 32 -6.02 15.62 6.98
C ALA A 32 -6.79 16.93 7.20
N PHE A 33 -7.41 17.48 6.15
CA PHE A 33 -7.97 18.84 6.15
C PHE A 33 -9.49 18.90 6.21
N SER A 34 -10.22 17.80 6.02
CA SER A 34 -11.69 17.78 6.06
C SER A 34 -12.22 18.13 7.46
N LYS A 35 -13.22 19.00 7.49
CA LYS A 35 -14.01 19.35 8.68
C LYS A 35 -15.32 18.54 8.78
N TRP A 36 -15.51 17.55 7.89
CA TRP A 36 -16.71 16.74 7.89
C TRP A 36 -16.84 15.92 9.18
N ARG A 37 -18.00 16.01 9.83
CA ARG A 37 -18.23 15.37 11.14
C ARG A 37 -18.10 13.84 11.14
N TRP A 38 -18.33 13.20 10.00
CA TRP A 38 -18.29 11.75 9.83
C TRP A 38 -16.95 11.25 9.24
N LYS A 39 -15.93 12.10 9.17
CA LYS A 39 -14.64 11.71 8.59
C LYS A 39 -14.00 10.50 9.28
N PHE A 40 -14.35 10.26 10.56
CA PHE A 40 -13.88 9.09 11.30
C PHE A 40 -14.28 7.76 10.65
N LEU A 41 -15.40 7.71 9.92
CA LEU A 41 -15.82 6.52 9.18
C LEU A 41 -14.85 6.23 8.02
N VAL A 42 -14.38 7.26 7.32
CA VAL A 42 -13.38 7.09 6.25
C VAL A 42 -12.03 6.71 6.85
N GLU A 43 -11.64 7.33 7.98
CA GLU A 43 -10.42 6.95 8.71
C GLU A 43 -10.48 5.49 9.17
N ALA A 44 -11.63 5.05 9.71
CA ALA A 44 -11.85 3.66 10.11
C ALA A 44 -11.81 2.71 8.90
N PHE A 45 -12.43 3.09 7.79
CA PHE A 45 -12.41 2.29 6.55
C PHE A 45 -10.99 2.14 6.00
N VAL A 46 -10.22 3.23 5.96
CA VAL A 46 -8.81 3.20 5.55
C VAL A 46 -7.96 2.33 6.49
N ALA A 47 -8.24 2.36 7.79
CA ALA A 47 -7.51 1.58 8.79
C ALA A 47 -7.98 0.12 8.90
N LEU A 48 -9.14 -0.23 8.35
CA LEU A 48 -9.76 -1.55 8.47
C LEU A 48 -8.83 -2.71 8.12
N PRO A 49 -8.00 -2.63 7.04
CA PRO A 49 -7.05 -3.68 6.70
C PRO A 49 -6.03 -4.02 7.79
N LEU A 50 -5.71 -3.09 8.68
CA LEU A 50 -4.75 -3.34 9.78
C LEU A 50 -5.31 -4.28 10.87
N VAL A 51 -6.63 -4.34 10.98
CA VAL A 51 -7.32 -5.10 12.04
C VAL A 51 -7.90 -6.40 11.50
N LEU A 52 -8.36 -6.40 10.25
CA LEU A 52 -8.91 -7.59 9.63
C LEU A 52 -7.82 -8.64 9.37
N PRO A 53 -8.08 -9.93 9.67
CA PRO A 53 -7.23 -11.01 9.20
C PRO A 53 -7.07 -10.93 7.67
N PRO A 54 -5.83 -11.09 7.14
CA PRO A 54 -5.57 -11.00 5.71
C PRO A 54 -6.45 -11.93 4.87
N THR A 55 -6.71 -13.14 5.38
CA THR A 55 -7.56 -14.14 4.73
C THR A 55 -9.02 -13.70 4.63
N VAL A 56 -9.54 -12.98 5.64
CA VAL A 56 -10.91 -12.44 5.64
C VAL A 56 -11.05 -11.35 4.59
N LEU A 57 -10.12 -10.41 4.53
CA LEU A 57 -10.11 -9.37 3.51
C LEU A 57 -9.97 -10.00 2.12
N GLY A 58 -9.01 -10.92 1.95
CA GLY A 58 -8.80 -11.64 0.70
C GLY A 58 -10.04 -12.39 0.22
N PHE A 59 -10.79 -13.02 1.13
CA PHE A 59 -12.04 -13.69 0.81
C PHE A 59 -13.10 -12.71 0.28
N TYR A 60 -13.33 -11.59 0.97
CA TYR A 60 -14.32 -10.60 0.51
C TYR A 60 -13.92 -9.97 -0.82
N VAL A 61 -12.63 -9.69 -1.03
CA VAL A 61 -12.12 -9.17 -2.31
C VAL A 61 -12.30 -10.21 -3.42
N LEU A 62 -11.97 -11.48 -3.15
CA LEU A 62 -12.17 -12.59 -4.10
C LEU A 62 -13.64 -12.71 -4.52
N VAL A 63 -14.57 -12.66 -3.56
CA VAL A 63 -16.02 -12.72 -3.84
C VAL A 63 -16.47 -11.50 -4.63
N ALA A 64 -15.98 -10.30 -4.27
CA ALA A 64 -16.34 -9.06 -4.98
C ALA A 64 -15.81 -9.01 -6.42
N MET A 65 -14.69 -9.68 -6.71
CA MET A 65 -14.11 -9.78 -8.06
C MET A 65 -14.55 -11.04 -8.82
N GLY A 66 -15.26 -11.95 -8.16
CA GLY A 66 -15.67 -13.22 -8.73
C GLY A 66 -16.69 -13.09 -9.87
N PRO A 67 -16.84 -14.13 -10.72
CA PRO A 67 -17.67 -14.08 -11.93
C PRO A 67 -19.19 -13.94 -11.65
N ARG A 68 -19.61 -14.12 -10.39
CA ARG A 68 -21.00 -13.91 -9.98
C ARG A 68 -21.28 -12.49 -9.50
N SER A 69 -20.25 -11.69 -9.18
CA SER A 69 -20.39 -10.31 -8.73
C SER A 69 -20.70 -9.36 -9.89
N PRO A 70 -21.40 -8.23 -9.64
CA PRO A 70 -21.61 -7.21 -10.68
C PRO A 70 -20.28 -6.64 -11.21
N PHE A 71 -19.31 -6.43 -10.33
CA PHE A 71 -17.99 -5.90 -10.68
C PHE A 71 -17.18 -6.92 -11.51
N GLY A 72 -17.16 -8.18 -11.11
CA GLY A 72 -16.48 -9.23 -11.86
C GLY A 72 -17.07 -9.42 -13.27
N LYS A 73 -18.39 -9.46 -13.40
CA LYS A 73 -19.08 -9.52 -14.70
C LYS A 73 -18.78 -8.33 -15.59
N TRP A 74 -18.81 -7.12 -15.02
CA TRP A 74 -18.46 -5.90 -15.74
C TRP A 74 -17.02 -5.95 -16.27
N TYR A 75 -16.07 -6.32 -15.42
CA TYR A 75 -14.66 -6.45 -15.82
C TYR A 75 -14.48 -7.50 -16.92
N GLU A 76 -15.06 -8.69 -16.76
CA GLU A 76 -14.98 -9.79 -17.73
C GLU A 76 -15.58 -9.40 -19.08
N SER A 77 -16.66 -8.61 -19.08
CA SER A 77 -17.27 -8.10 -20.33
C SER A 77 -16.38 -7.14 -21.10
N LEU A 78 -15.45 -6.44 -20.43
CA LEU A 78 -14.52 -5.49 -21.04
C LEU A 78 -13.21 -6.15 -21.48
N THR A 79 -12.72 -7.12 -20.71
CA THR A 79 -11.38 -7.70 -20.90
C THR A 79 -11.37 -9.10 -21.49
N GLY A 80 -12.52 -9.79 -21.45
CA GLY A 80 -12.66 -11.17 -21.90
C GLY A 80 -12.16 -12.22 -20.92
N HIS A 81 -11.68 -11.81 -19.71
CA HIS A 81 -11.22 -12.73 -18.67
C HIS A 81 -11.61 -12.24 -17.27
N GLY A 82 -11.67 -13.15 -16.29
CA GLY A 82 -11.95 -12.80 -14.89
C GLY A 82 -10.75 -12.22 -14.17
N LEU A 83 -10.99 -11.46 -13.09
CA LEU A 83 -9.97 -10.88 -12.21
C LEU A 83 -9.29 -11.89 -11.26
N PRO A 84 -10.02 -12.85 -10.63
CA PRO A 84 -9.38 -13.80 -9.72
C PRO A 84 -8.26 -14.58 -10.40
N PHE A 85 -7.21 -14.87 -9.65
CA PHE A 85 -6.04 -15.63 -10.10
C PHE A 85 -5.23 -14.97 -11.22
N THR A 86 -5.33 -13.64 -11.35
CA THR A 86 -4.53 -12.81 -12.27
C THR A 86 -3.67 -11.80 -11.52
N LEU A 87 -2.67 -11.23 -12.18
CA LEU A 87 -1.85 -10.16 -11.61
C LEU A 87 -2.67 -8.89 -11.31
N GLU A 88 -3.63 -8.57 -12.19
CA GLU A 88 -4.54 -7.43 -12.04
C GLU A 88 -5.41 -7.58 -10.78
N GLY A 89 -5.95 -8.79 -10.55
CA GLY A 89 -6.69 -9.11 -9.34
C GLY A 89 -5.83 -8.97 -8.09
N LEU A 90 -4.56 -9.41 -8.14
CA LEU A 90 -3.61 -9.20 -7.06
C LEU A 90 -3.34 -7.71 -6.79
N VAL A 91 -3.16 -6.90 -7.84
CA VAL A 91 -2.92 -5.45 -7.70
C VAL A 91 -4.10 -4.78 -7.01
N ILE A 92 -5.34 -5.12 -7.37
CA ILE A 92 -6.54 -4.58 -6.71
C ILE A 92 -6.56 -4.97 -5.23
N ALA A 93 -6.35 -6.26 -4.93
CA ALA A 93 -6.38 -6.77 -3.58
C ALA A 93 -5.28 -6.16 -2.70
N SER A 94 -4.05 -6.11 -3.20
CA SER A 94 -2.91 -5.51 -2.50
C SER A 94 -3.06 -3.99 -2.34
N THR A 95 -3.70 -3.30 -3.30
CA THR A 95 -4.01 -1.87 -3.17
C THR A 95 -4.97 -1.62 -2.01
N LEU A 96 -6.00 -2.43 -1.85
CA LEU A 96 -6.93 -2.32 -0.73
C LEU A 96 -6.25 -2.65 0.61
N TYR A 97 -5.43 -3.71 0.64
CA TYR A 97 -4.79 -4.16 1.86
C TYR A 97 -3.64 -3.24 2.30
N SER A 98 -2.90 -2.68 1.36
CA SER A 98 -1.78 -1.75 1.64
C SER A 98 -2.22 -0.29 1.79
N LEU A 99 -3.51 0.03 1.62
CA LEU A 99 -4.05 1.39 1.70
C LEU A 99 -3.65 2.16 2.97
N PRO A 100 -3.73 1.59 4.19
CA PRO A 100 -3.36 2.30 5.40
C PRO A 100 -1.88 2.69 5.44
N PHE A 101 -0.99 1.87 4.86
CA PHE A 101 0.45 2.13 4.83
C PHE A 101 0.81 3.31 3.91
N ALA A 102 0.01 3.59 2.90
CA ALA A 102 0.15 4.77 2.07
C ALA A 102 -0.50 6.00 2.72
N VAL A 103 -1.76 5.87 3.18
CA VAL A 103 -2.57 7.02 3.61
C VAL A 103 -2.15 7.58 4.96
N GLN A 104 -1.88 6.72 5.95
CA GLN A 104 -1.63 7.19 7.33
C GLN A 104 -0.39 8.07 7.47
N PRO A 105 0.81 7.70 6.94
CA PRO A 105 1.99 8.56 7.06
C PRO A 105 1.84 9.88 6.29
N VAL A 106 1.18 9.86 5.14
CA VAL A 106 0.92 11.06 4.35
C VAL A 106 -0.08 11.98 5.06
N ALA A 107 -1.18 11.44 5.60
CA ALA A 107 -2.15 12.21 6.37
C ALA A 107 -1.54 12.80 7.65
N ALA A 108 -0.66 12.05 8.34
CA ALA A 108 0.07 12.54 9.50
C ALA A 108 0.99 13.71 9.12
N ALA A 109 1.73 13.60 8.01
CA ALA A 109 2.58 14.68 7.50
C ALA A 109 1.75 15.92 7.14
N PHE A 110 0.61 15.77 6.48
CA PHE A 110 -0.28 16.89 6.17
C PHE A 110 -0.84 17.57 7.43
N ARG A 111 -1.19 16.80 8.46
CA ARG A 111 -1.68 17.35 9.75
C ARG A 111 -0.59 18.11 10.52
N SER A 112 0.68 17.81 10.29
CA SER A 112 1.82 18.47 10.96
C SER A 112 2.17 19.83 10.35
N ILE A 113 1.61 20.18 9.19
CA ILE A 113 1.86 21.46 8.52
C ILE A 113 1.21 22.60 9.30
N ASP A 114 1.99 23.66 9.59
CA ASP A 114 1.47 24.85 10.22
C ASP A 114 0.47 25.56 9.28
N ARG A 115 -0.77 25.67 9.76
CA ARG A 115 -1.86 26.34 9.03
C ARG A 115 -1.54 27.79 8.66
N ARG A 116 -0.72 28.48 9.47
CA ARG A 116 -0.29 29.86 9.21
C ARG A 116 0.45 29.99 7.90
N MET A 117 1.26 28.97 7.53
CA MET A 117 1.96 28.96 6.25
C MET A 117 1.00 28.83 5.05
N VAL A 118 -0.06 28.04 5.20
CA VAL A 118 -1.11 27.89 4.19
C VAL A 118 -1.89 29.19 4.05
N GLU A 119 -2.28 29.82 5.16
CA GLU A 119 -3.01 31.09 5.20
C GLU A 119 -2.17 32.24 4.64
N ALA A 120 -0.89 32.32 4.99
CA ALA A 120 0.05 33.30 4.43
C ALA A 120 0.18 33.17 2.89
N SER A 121 0.22 31.95 2.38
CA SER A 121 0.22 31.70 0.93
C SER A 121 -1.02 32.29 0.25
N TRP A 122 -2.20 32.13 0.84
CA TRP A 122 -3.45 32.70 0.32
C TRP A 122 -3.49 34.21 0.41
N THR A 123 -2.97 34.79 1.48
CA THR A 123 -2.86 36.26 1.64
C THR A 123 -1.97 36.87 0.58
N LEU A 124 -0.95 36.14 0.11
CA LEU A 124 -0.08 36.52 -1.00
C LEU A 124 -0.70 36.27 -2.41
N GLY A 125 -1.97 35.88 -2.46
CA GLY A 125 -2.71 35.67 -3.71
C GLY A 125 -2.38 34.36 -4.42
N VAL A 126 -1.71 33.38 -3.76
CA VAL A 126 -1.43 32.09 -4.34
C VAL A 126 -2.70 31.24 -4.36
N SER A 127 -3.04 30.66 -5.51
CA SER A 127 -4.19 29.77 -5.65
C SER A 127 -4.09 28.51 -4.78
N SER A 128 -5.21 27.85 -4.50
CA SER A 128 -5.23 26.59 -3.70
C SER A 128 -4.33 25.50 -4.31
N TRP A 129 -4.29 25.37 -5.65
CA TRP A 129 -3.40 24.45 -6.34
C TRP A 129 -1.93 24.89 -6.19
N GLY A 130 -1.66 26.19 -6.30
CA GLY A 130 -0.32 26.73 -6.06
C GLY A 130 0.17 26.49 -4.64
N THR A 131 -0.69 26.71 -3.65
CA THR A 131 -0.41 26.42 -2.24
C THR A 131 -0.16 24.93 -2.02
N PHE A 132 -0.96 24.06 -2.66
CA PHE A 132 -0.77 22.62 -2.53
C PHE A 132 0.62 22.20 -3.01
N PHE A 133 1.01 22.55 -4.24
CA PHE A 133 2.28 22.10 -4.80
C PHE A 133 3.52 22.85 -4.27
N ARG A 134 3.39 24.13 -3.89
CA ARG A 134 4.53 24.96 -3.47
C ARG A 134 4.74 24.98 -1.96
N VAL A 135 3.70 24.72 -1.17
CA VAL A 135 3.77 24.79 0.30
C VAL A 135 3.52 23.42 0.93
N ILE A 136 2.38 22.78 0.63
CA ILE A 136 1.94 21.57 1.33
C ILE A 136 2.80 20.36 0.94
N VAL A 137 2.93 20.06 -0.35
CA VAL A 137 3.68 18.89 -0.84
C VAL A 137 5.15 18.92 -0.43
N PRO A 138 5.90 20.05 -0.57
CA PRO A 138 7.30 20.10 -0.14
C PRO A 138 7.50 19.89 1.36
N GLN A 139 6.58 20.36 2.20
CA GLN A 139 6.67 20.15 3.65
C GLN A 139 6.29 18.72 4.05
N ALA A 140 5.42 18.06 3.30
CA ALA A 140 4.99 16.69 3.54
C ALA A 140 5.90 15.64 2.86
N LYS A 141 6.98 16.03 2.18
CA LYS A 141 7.83 15.12 1.37
C LYS A 141 8.27 13.85 2.11
N ALA A 142 8.65 13.97 3.38
CA ALA A 142 9.06 12.82 4.18
C ALA A 142 7.91 11.81 4.38
N GLY A 143 6.70 12.30 4.65
CA GLY A 143 5.50 11.46 4.76
C GLY A 143 5.08 10.84 3.42
N LEU A 144 5.24 11.57 2.31
CA LEU A 144 4.96 11.05 0.96
C LEU A 144 5.92 9.91 0.61
N VAL A 145 7.21 10.09 0.84
CA VAL A 145 8.22 9.04 0.62
C VAL A 145 7.95 7.86 1.55
N ALA A 146 7.68 8.11 2.84
CA ALA A 146 7.36 7.05 3.79
C ALA A 146 6.11 6.26 3.36
N GLY A 147 5.04 6.91 2.93
CA GLY A 147 3.83 6.26 2.45
C GLY A 147 4.07 5.37 1.24
N PHE A 148 4.85 5.86 0.26
CA PHE A 148 5.23 5.06 -0.91
C PHE A 148 6.07 3.85 -0.54
N VAL A 149 7.14 4.06 0.25
CA VAL A 149 8.09 3.00 0.60
C VAL A 149 7.45 1.96 1.52
N LEU A 150 6.61 2.38 2.48
CA LEU A 150 5.93 1.45 3.38
C LEU A 150 4.87 0.62 2.65
N SER A 151 4.10 1.21 1.73
CA SER A 151 3.13 0.44 0.93
C SER A 151 3.83 -0.55 -0.01
N PHE A 152 4.97 -0.16 -0.60
CA PHE A 152 5.79 -1.06 -1.39
C PHE A 152 6.33 -2.23 -0.55
N ALA A 153 6.96 -1.94 0.60
CA ALA A 153 7.53 -2.96 1.47
C ALA A 153 6.46 -3.90 2.04
N HIS A 154 5.29 -3.36 2.42
CA HIS A 154 4.16 -4.16 2.87
C HIS A 154 3.70 -5.15 1.80
N THR A 155 3.55 -4.68 0.55
CA THR A 155 3.15 -5.54 -0.57
C THR A 155 4.20 -6.61 -0.89
N VAL A 156 5.50 -6.33 -0.73
CA VAL A 156 6.56 -7.35 -0.91
C VAL A 156 6.43 -8.49 0.10
N GLY A 157 6.07 -8.17 1.35
CA GLY A 157 5.89 -9.15 2.43
C GLY A 157 4.50 -9.79 2.49
N GLU A 158 3.57 -9.37 1.63
CA GLU A 158 2.17 -9.80 1.70
C GLU A 158 2.02 -11.28 1.32
N PHE A 159 1.23 -12.02 2.13
CA PHE A 159 1.00 -13.45 1.94
C PHE A 159 -0.50 -13.80 1.89
N GLY A 160 -1.25 -13.51 2.95
CA GLY A 160 -2.60 -14.04 3.14
C GLY A 160 -3.61 -13.58 2.10
N VAL A 161 -3.64 -12.27 1.77
CA VAL A 161 -4.54 -11.73 0.74
C VAL A 161 -4.12 -12.20 -0.65
N VAL A 162 -2.81 -12.20 -0.92
CA VAL A 162 -2.24 -12.62 -2.22
C VAL A 162 -2.53 -14.11 -2.47
N LEU A 163 -2.37 -14.96 -1.47
CA LEU A 163 -2.68 -16.39 -1.59
C LEU A 163 -4.17 -16.62 -1.84
N MET A 164 -5.03 -15.88 -1.14
CA MET A 164 -6.48 -16.04 -1.25
C MET A 164 -7.01 -15.60 -2.63
N VAL A 165 -6.51 -14.49 -3.17
CA VAL A 165 -6.99 -13.89 -4.41
C VAL A 165 -6.26 -14.42 -5.64
N GLY A 166 -4.97 -14.68 -5.51
CA GLY A 166 -4.09 -15.11 -6.60
C GLY A 166 -3.85 -16.61 -6.66
N GLY A 167 -4.11 -17.32 -5.58
CA GLY A 167 -3.68 -18.71 -5.45
C GLY A 167 -2.15 -18.82 -5.47
N ASN A 168 -1.62 -19.85 -6.09
CA ASN A 168 -0.20 -20.13 -6.14
C ASN A 168 0.21 -20.55 -7.56
N ILE A 169 -0.02 -19.69 -8.55
CA ILE A 169 0.24 -20.00 -9.97
C ILE A 169 1.67 -19.55 -10.31
N PRO A 170 2.59 -20.50 -10.63
CA PRO A 170 3.96 -20.17 -11.03
C PRO A 170 4.02 -19.20 -12.21
N GLY A 171 4.88 -18.18 -12.13
CA GLY A 171 5.05 -17.20 -13.19
C GLY A 171 3.92 -16.17 -13.34
N VAL A 172 2.77 -16.35 -12.66
CA VAL A 172 1.61 -15.46 -12.77
C VAL A 172 1.31 -14.75 -11.45
N THR A 173 1.01 -15.51 -10.39
CA THR A 173 0.56 -14.96 -9.09
C THR A 173 1.41 -15.41 -7.91
N ARG A 174 2.33 -16.36 -8.10
CA ARG A 174 3.24 -16.80 -7.05
C ARG A 174 4.19 -15.68 -6.68
N THR A 175 4.03 -15.13 -5.46
CA THR A 175 4.95 -14.15 -4.88
C THR A 175 6.06 -14.84 -4.09
N ILE A 176 7.08 -14.06 -3.69
CA ILE A 176 8.20 -14.58 -2.89
C ILE A 176 7.73 -15.09 -1.51
N SER A 177 6.71 -14.45 -0.91
CA SER A 177 6.13 -14.88 0.37
C SER A 177 5.42 -16.22 0.24
N ILE A 178 4.71 -16.46 -0.87
CA ILE A 178 4.10 -17.76 -1.18
C ILE A 178 5.18 -18.80 -1.45
N HIS A 179 6.25 -18.43 -2.14
CA HIS A 179 7.37 -19.33 -2.40
C HIS A 179 8.07 -19.80 -1.13
N VAL A 180 8.31 -18.90 -0.16
CA VAL A 180 8.82 -19.27 1.17
C VAL A 180 7.89 -20.27 1.86
N TYR A 181 6.58 -20.04 1.78
CA TYR A 181 5.59 -20.96 2.35
C TYR A 181 5.65 -22.35 1.70
N ASP A 182 5.77 -22.43 0.37
CA ASP A 182 5.92 -23.70 -0.36
C ASP A 182 7.20 -24.45 0.04
N GLU A 183 8.34 -23.73 0.20
CA GLU A 183 9.60 -24.32 0.66
C GLU A 183 9.44 -24.93 2.06
N VAL A 184 8.75 -24.24 2.98
CA VAL A 184 8.45 -24.75 4.32
C VAL A 184 7.52 -25.97 4.27
N GLN A 185 6.48 -25.96 3.44
CA GLN A 185 5.56 -27.08 3.28
C GLN A 185 6.24 -28.33 2.69
N SER A 186 7.24 -28.13 1.84
CA SER A 186 8.07 -29.21 1.29
C SER A 186 9.23 -29.63 2.20
N MET A 187 9.29 -29.09 3.43
CA MET A 187 10.35 -29.31 4.42
C MET A 187 11.77 -28.90 3.97
N ASP A 188 11.88 -28.07 2.93
CA ASP A 188 13.15 -27.48 2.52
C ASP A 188 13.46 -26.21 3.33
N TYR A 189 13.77 -26.42 4.61
CA TYR A 189 14.09 -25.32 5.53
C TYR A 189 15.35 -24.55 5.18
N ALA A 190 16.28 -25.16 4.44
CA ALA A 190 17.51 -24.49 4.01
C ALA A 190 17.21 -23.39 2.98
N SER A 191 16.42 -23.72 1.94
CA SER A 191 15.97 -22.76 0.94
C SER A 191 15.04 -21.69 1.54
N ALA A 192 14.06 -22.11 2.36
CA ALA A 192 13.16 -21.20 3.07
C ALA A 192 13.94 -20.21 3.95
N GLY A 193 14.96 -20.69 4.68
CA GLY A 193 15.80 -19.85 5.54
C GLY A 193 16.58 -18.81 4.76
N MET A 194 17.18 -19.18 3.61
CA MET A 194 17.91 -18.24 2.75
C MET A 194 16.97 -17.17 2.16
N THR A 195 15.83 -17.58 1.61
CA THR A 195 14.85 -16.66 1.02
C THR A 195 14.28 -15.70 2.08
N SER A 196 13.97 -16.23 3.28
CA SER A 196 13.48 -15.44 4.41
C SER A 196 14.52 -14.44 4.94
N LEU A 197 15.81 -14.82 4.98
CA LEU A 197 16.89 -13.93 5.38
C LEU A 197 17.02 -12.73 4.43
N VAL A 198 16.90 -12.96 3.12
CA VAL A 198 16.91 -11.88 2.13
C VAL A 198 15.76 -10.91 2.38
N LEU A 199 14.53 -11.42 2.61
CA LEU A 199 13.38 -10.57 2.92
C LEU A 199 13.54 -9.81 4.24
N LEU A 200 14.13 -10.44 5.26
CA LEU A 200 14.39 -9.81 6.55
C LEU A 200 15.37 -8.64 6.40
N VAL A 201 16.50 -8.87 5.73
CA VAL A 201 17.50 -7.82 5.48
C VAL A 201 16.90 -6.68 4.65
N PHE A 202 16.16 -7.00 3.60
CA PHE A 202 15.46 -6.03 2.77
C PHE A 202 14.48 -5.18 3.59
N SER A 203 13.64 -5.79 4.41
CA SER A 203 12.68 -5.10 5.27
C SER A 203 13.36 -4.20 6.30
N PHE A 204 14.46 -4.70 6.91
CA PHE A 204 15.23 -3.92 7.86
C PHE A 204 15.86 -2.67 7.22
N LEU A 205 16.44 -2.81 6.02
CA LEU A 205 17.03 -1.68 5.28
C LEU A 205 15.96 -0.64 4.90
N ILE A 206 14.79 -1.09 4.45
CA ILE A 206 13.67 -0.21 4.13
C ILE A 206 13.20 0.56 5.37
N LEU A 207 12.97 -0.12 6.49
CA LEU A 207 12.54 0.54 7.72
C LEU A 207 13.59 1.52 8.22
N THR A 208 14.88 1.16 8.17
CA THR A 208 15.99 2.05 8.53
C THR A 208 15.98 3.31 7.66
N PHE A 209 15.78 3.15 6.35
CA PHE A 209 15.65 4.28 5.43
C PHE A 209 14.46 5.18 5.79
N VAL A 210 13.27 4.61 6.00
CA VAL A 210 12.06 5.39 6.35
C VAL A 210 12.25 6.14 7.67
N TYR A 211 12.81 5.50 8.69
CA TYR A 211 13.08 6.15 9.98
C TYR A 211 14.13 7.23 9.88
N SER A 212 15.11 7.12 8.97
CA SER A 212 16.10 8.18 8.74
C SER A 212 15.49 9.45 8.15
N LEU A 213 14.36 9.35 7.44
CA LEU A 213 13.63 10.49 6.87
C LEU A 213 12.76 11.22 7.90
N THR A 214 12.47 10.59 9.04
CA THR A 214 11.64 11.20 10.07
C THR A 214 12.44 12.26 10.82
N PRO A 215 12.05 13.56 10.77
CA PRO A 215 12.75 14.60 11.47
C PRO A 215 12.77 14.28 12.98
N ARG A 216 13.95 14.19 13.57
CA ARG A 216 14.06 14.23 15.03
C ARG A 216 13.52 15.59 15.46
N ARG A 217 12.34 15.63 16.06
CA ARG A 217 11.96 16.75 16.91
C ARG A 217 12.94 16.70 18.08
N ASP A 218 13.99 17.50 18.00
CA ASP A 218 14.80 17.81 19.18
C ASP A 218 13.79 18.24 20.25
N ARG A 219 13.71 17.45 21.30
CA ARG A 219 12.95 17.83 22.47
C ARG A 219 13.65 19.08 23.00
N VAL A 220 13.08 20.23 22.71
CA VAL A 220 13.38 21.44 23.46
C VAL A 220 12.93 21.12 24.88
N ILE A 221 13.93 20.83 25.74
CA ILE A 221 13.79 20.71 27.19
C ILE A 221 13.51 22.10 27.74
#